data_4d900ca02a27bb1d36f4cc0a1ae067cd
#
_entry.id   4d900ca02a27bb1d36f4cc0a1ae067cd
#
_cell.length_a   1.000
_cell.length_b   1.000
_cell.length_c   1.000
_cell.angle_alpha   90.00
_cell.angle_beta   90.00
_cell.angle_gamma   90.00
#
_symmetry.space_group_name_H-M   'P 1'
#
loop_
_entity.id
_entity.type
_entity.pdbx_description
1 polymer ?
#
loop_
_entity_poly.entity_id
_entity_poly.type
_entity_poly.pdbx_seq_one_letter_code
_entity_poly.pdbx_strand_id
1 'polypeptide(L)'
;MKTVKRVRKAFAVLAAALISAFLSAGLISAPVQAAGGNVYTCVIHPCYAHPVTGVIEDSGGEASYATGQGMVEGAVYTTGILEVTDSGEYYLTIRLSLMSYTSNHSFWVQNVGDSGWSSPALGVTGNGTDNNGETADVCIQVPSENCVVRGSMYVEPMGRDVIFYLYPSDYTAGNSTDMNATIVTSASGSGTSASGAAAAGGTGSTGSGSSGSGTGTAGTGRRCRAAAD
;
A
#
# COMPACT_ATOMS: atom_id res chain seq x y z
N MET A 1 36.74 47.96 30.11
CA MET A 1 35.83 47.65 28.96
C MET A 1 36.45 46.79 27.84
N LYS A 2 37.76 46.52 27.81
CA LYS A 2 38.41 45.68 26.76
C LYS A 2 38.26 44.17 27.01
N THR A 3 38.16 43.71 28.25
CA THR A 3 38.10 42.28 28.63
C THR A 3 36.76 41.62 28.30
N VAL A 4 35.63 42.33 28.46
CA VAL A 4 34.29 41.83 28.19
C VAL A 4 34.08 41.56 26.70
N LYS A 5 34.68 42.36 25.80
CA LYS A 5 34.60 42.17 24.35
C LYS A 5 35.33 40.89 23.86
N ARG A 6 36.47 40.54 24.55
CA ARG A 6 37.25 39.32 24.22
C ARG A 6 36.49 38.04 24.61
N VAL A 7 35.83 38.02 25.76
CA VAL A 7 35.04 36.89 26.23
C VAL A 7 33.86 36.64 25.32
N ARG A 8 33.11 37.67 24.86
CA ARG A 8 32.01 37.55 23.92
C ARG A 8 32.42 36.99 22.54
N LYS A 9 33.64 37.37 22.06
CA LYS A 9 34.15 36.81 20.79
C LYS A 9 34.57 35.35 20.94
N ALA A 10 35.15 34.95 22.08
CA ALA A 10 35.48 33.56 22.32
C ALA A 10 34.25 32.65 22.45
N PHE A 11 33.18 33.13 23.09
CA PHE A 11 31.92 32.40 23.18
C PHE A 11 31.23 32.26 21.82
N ALA A 12 31.28 33.28 20.97
CA ALA A 12 30.69 33.22 19.63
C ALA A 12 31.42 32.24 18.72
N VAL A 13 32.76 32.15 18.82
CA VAL A 13 33.54 31.17 18.03
C VAL A 13 33.36 29.76 18.56
N LEU A 14 33.20 29.56 19.87
CA LEU A 14 32.94 28.25 20.45
C LEU A 14 31.53 27.73 20.11
N ALA A 15 30.52 28.61 20.09
CA ALA A 15 29.17 28.28 19.70
C ALA A 15 29.07 27.93 18.20
N ALA A 16 29.81 28.64 17.35
CA ALA A 16 29.86 28.33 15.91
C ALA A 16 30.56 26.98 15.62
N ALA A 17 31.61 26.64 16.40
CA ALA A 17 32.31 25.36 16.28
C ALA A 17 31.44 24.17 16.73
N LEU A 18 30.57 24.35 17.73
CA LEU A 18 29.65 23.32 18.20
C LEU A 18 28.49 23.10 17.22
N ILE A 19 28.01 24.15 16.54
CA ILE A 19 26.94 24.03 15.54
C ILE A 19 27.46 23.35 14.27
N SER A 20 28.72 23.56 13.86
CA SER A 20 29.30 22.89 12.71
C SER A 20 29.62 21.41 12.95
N ALA A 21 29.83 20.99 14.21
CA ALA A 21 30.01 19.58 14.55
C ALA A 21 28.72 18.75 14.50
N PHE A 22 27.53 19.39 14.63
CA PHE A 22 26.24 18.70 14.51
C PHE A 22 25.74 18.57 13.07
N LEU A 23 26.25 19.31 12.10
CA LEU A 23 25.88 19.20 10.69
C LEU A 23 26.66 18.13 9.92
N SER A 24 27.66 17.51 10.51
CA SER A 24 28.44 16.44 9.89
C SER A 24 28.12 15.04 10.43
N ALA A 25 27.09 14.88 11.25
CA ALA A 25 26.44 13.60 11.44
C ALA A 25 25.71 13.30 10.13
N GLY A 26 26.45 12.81 9.13
CA GLY A 26 25.88 12.22 7.94
C GLY A 26 24.79 11.27 8.39
N LEU A 27 23.59 11.43 7.84
CA LEU A 27 22.57 10.42 7.89
C LEU A 27 23.23 9.15 7.37
N ILE A 28 23.70 8.30 8.28
CA ILE A 28 24.04 6.93 7.97
C ILE A 28 22.68 6.35 7.64
N SER A 29 22.29 6.39 6.36
CA SER A 29 21.25 5.56 5.83
C SER A 29 21.77 4.13 6.07
N ALA A 30 21.42 3.53 7.18
CA ALA A 30 21.60 2.09 7.33
C ALA A 30 20.93 1.48 6.09
N PRO A 31 21.63 0.64 5.32
CA PRO A 31 20.96 -0.07 4.25
C PRO A 31 19.78 -0.77 4.91
N VAL A 32 18.58 -0.52 4.42
CA VAL A 32 17.41 -1.31 4.78
C VAL A 32 17.75 -2.72 4.33
N GLN A 33 18.26 -3.51 5.24
CA GLN A 33 18.56 -4.90 4.97
C GLN A 33 17.20 -5.56 4.92
N ALA A 34 16.80 -6.05 3.74
CA ALA A 34 15.56 -6.78 3.59
C ALA A 34 15.55 -7.92 4.62
N ALA A 35 14.51 -7.99 5.42
CA ALA A 35 14.36 -8.99 6.47
C ALA A 35 14.21 -10.38 5.84
N GLY A 36 14.67 -11.43 6.54
CA GLY A 36 14.25 -12.79 6.24
C GLY A 36 12.73 -12.91 6.47
N GLY A 37 12.07 -13.77 5.70
CA GLY A 37 10.63 -13.94 5.86
C GLY A 37 9.97 -14.66 4.70
N ASN A 38 8.64 -14.62 4.67
CA ASN A 38 7.82 -15.27 3.68
C ASN A 38 6.92 -14.25 2.97
N VAL A 39 6.64 -14.52 1.70
CA VAL A 39 5.70 -13.75 0.88
C VAL A 39 4.53 -14.65 0.52
N TYR A 40 3.33 -14.08 0.60
CA TYR A 40 2.09 -14.73 0.21
C TYR A 40 1.32 -13.83 -0.76
N THR A 41 0.76 -14.42 -1.81
CA THR A 41 -0.32 -13.78 -2.57
C THR A 41 -1.61 -13.95 -1.82
N CYS A 42 -2.44 -12.93 -1.76
CA CYS A 42 -3.73 -12.97 -1.07
C CYS A 42 -4.85 -12.32 -1.90
N VAL A 43 -6.08 -12.68 -1.57
CA VAL A 43 -7.28 -12.02 -2.08
C VAL A 43 -7.55 -10.79 -1.22
N ILE A 44 -7.81 -9.65 -1.85
CA ILE A 44 -8.25 -8.42 -1.19
C ILE A 44 -9.74 -8.25 -1.42
N HIS A 45 -10.47 -7.95 -0.37
CA HIS A 45 -11.91 -7.70 -0.39
C HIS A 45 -12.20 -6.21 -0.16
N PRO A 46 -12.42 -5.41 -1.21
CA PRO A 46 -12.82 -4.02 -1.08
C PRO A 46 -14.25 -3.89 -0.55
N CYS A 47 -14.47 -3.05 0.46
CA CYS A 47 -15.75 -2.90 1.13
C CYS A 47 -16.09 -1.43 1.38
N TYR A 48 -17.32 -1.03 1.08
CA TYR A 48 -17.83 0.30 1.46
C TYR A 48 -18.30 0.35 2.92
N ALA A 49 -18.80 -0.77 3.44
CA ALA A 49 -19.14 -0.94 4.85
C ALA A 49 -18.02 -1.69 5.59
N HIS A 50 -17.87 -1.43 6.88
CA HIS A 50 -16.93 -2.17 7.74
C HIS A 50 -17.23 -3.68 7.68
N PRO A 51 -16.26 -4.55 7.32
CA PRO A 51 -16.54 -5.94 6.98
C PRO A 51 -17.05 -6.80 8.14
N VAL A 52 -16.76 -6.40 9.39
CA VAL A 52 -17.19 -7.13 10.59
C VAL A 52 -18.50 -6.57 11.16
N THR A 53 -18.57 -5.24 11.32
CA THR A 53 -19.71 -4.59 11.99
C THR A 53 -20.84 -4.18 11.04
N GLY A 54 -20.55 -4.06 9.75
CA GLY A 54 -21.50 -3.56 8.75
C GLY A 54 -21.71 -2.04 8.80
N VAL A 55 -20.99 -1.31 9.65
CA VAL A 55 -21.11 0.15 9.78
C VAL A 55 -20.55 0.82 8.54
N ILE A 56 -21.26 1.81 8.00
CA ILE A 56 -20.83 2.70 6.95
C ILE A 56 -20.44 4.03 7.58
N GLU A 57 -19.15 4.37 7.56
CA GLU A 57 -18.65 5.66 8.07
C GLU A 57 -18.66 6.75 6.98
N ASP A 58 -18.72 6.36 5.72
CA ASP A 58 -18.79 7.31 4.61
C ASP A 58 -20.08 8.16 4.68
N SER A 59 -19.93 9.46 4.36
CA SER A 59 -21.03 10.43 4.43
C SER A 59 -22.20 10.13 3.48
N GLY A 60 -21.99 9.28 2.46
CA GLY A 60 -23.05 8.80 1.57
C GLY A 60 -24.01 7.80 2.25
N GLY A 61 -23.59 7.18 3.34
CA GLY A 61 -24.40 6.28 4.14
C GLY A 61 -24.99 5.09 3.39
N GLU A 62 -25.99 4.46 3.99
CA GLU A 62 -26.66 3.26 3.44
C GLU A 62 -27.34 3.54 2.08
N ALA A 63 -27.85 4.73 1.86
CA ALA A 63 -28.49 5.10 0.60
C ALA A 63 -27.55 5.06 -0.60
N SER A 64 -26.25 5.23 -0.38
CA SER A 64 -25.21 5.18 -1.40
C SER A 64 -24.47 3.84 -1.46
N TYR A 65 -24.93 2.80 -0.74
CA TYR A 65 -24.19 1.55 -0.60
C TYR A 65 -23.77 0.95 -1.94
N ALA A 66 -24.70 0.76 -2.87
CA ALA A 66 -24.40 0.12 -4.16
C ALA A 66 -23.39 0.92 -4.99
N THR A 67 -23.53 2.25 -5.00
CA THR A 67 -22.61 3.15 -5.72
C THR A 67 -21.25 3.18 -5.04
N GLY A 68 -21.23 3.31 -3.72
CA GLY A 68 -20.01 3.31 -2.92
C GLY A 68 -19.23 2.01 -3.03
N GLN A 69 -19.92 0.87 -2.95
CA GLN A 69 -19.30 -0.45 -3.10
C GLN A 69 -18.68 -0.60 -4.50
N GLY A 70 -19.41 -0.29 -5.57
CA GLY A 70 -18.89 -0.37 -6.94
C GLY A 70 -17.70 0.56 -7.19
N MET A 71 -17.68 1.73 -6.56
CA MET A 71 -16.54 2.66 -6.63
C MET A 71 -15.31 2.09 -5.93
N VAL A 72 -15.46 1.54 -4.74
CA VAL A 72 -14.35 0.93 -3.99
C VAL A 72 -13.80 -0.29 -4.73
N GLU A 73 -14.67 -1.14 -5.29
CA GLU A 73 -14.29 -2.28 -6.13
C GLU A 73 -13.54 -1.85 -7.42
N GLY A 74 -13.85 -0.69 -7.96
CA GLY A 74 -13.13 -0.11 -9.10
C GLY A 74 -11.80 0.54 -8.73
N ALA A 75 -11.64 0.99 -7.48
CA ALA A 75 -10.46 1.70 -7.01
C ALA A 75 -9.39 0.80 -6.36
N VAL A 76 -9.76 -0.40 -5.92
CA VAL A 76 -8.86 -1.33 -5.22
C VAL A 76 -8.83 -2.67 -5.94
N TYR A 77 -7.64 -3.14 -6.28
CA TYR A 77 -7.46 -4.47 -6.87
C TYR A 77 -7.80 -5.57 -5.86
N THR A 78 -8.38 -6.66 -6.37
CA THR A 78 -8.77 -7.82 -5.55
C THR A 78 -7.63 -8.79 -5.27
N THR A 79 -6.41 -8.45 -5.64
CA THR A 79 -5.21 -9.24 -5.39
C THR A 79 -4.16 -8.37 -4.70
N GLY A 80 -3.53 -8.90 -3.68
CA GLY A 80 -2.45 -8.27 -2.93
C GLY A 80 -1.34 -9.24 -2.60
N ILE A 81 -0.31 -8.77 -1.92
CA ILE A 81 0.73 -9.60 -1.32
C ILE A 81 0.85 -9.28 0.17
N LEU A 82 1.05 -10.31 0.97
CA LEU A 82 1.39 -10.22 2.38
C LEU A 82 2.82 -10.68 2.58
N GLU A 83 3.65 -9.82 3.14
CA GLU A 83 5.01 -10.11 3.56
C GLU A 83 5.03 -10.31 5.07
N VAL A 84 5.57 -11.43 5.54
CA VAL A 84 5.71 -11.76 6.95
C VAL A 84 7.18 -11.94 7.26
N THR A 85 7.74 -11.08 8.10
CA THR A 85 9.15 -11.15 8.49
C THR A 85 9.40 -12.28 9.48
N ASP A 86 10.65 -12.73 9.57
CA ASP A 86 11.07 -13.70 10.60
C ASP A 86 10.90 -13.16 12.03
N SER A 87 10.80 -11.84 12.20
CA SER A 87 10.48 -11.17 13.46
C SER A 87 8.98 -11.14 13.79
N GLY A 88 8.12 -11.60 12.87
CA GLY A 88 6.67 -11.65 13.08
C GLY A 88 5.96 -10.34 12.76
N GLU A 89 6.53 -9.49 11.93
CA GLU A 89 5.89 -8.28 11.42
C GLU A 89 5.19 -8.58 10.10
N TYR A 90 4.04 -7.94 9.88
CA TYR A 90 3.17 -8.15 8.72
C TYR A 90 3.09 -6.88 7.89
N TYR A 91 3.24 -7.02 6.57
CA TYR A 91 3.17 -5.91 5.60
C TYR A 91 2.30 -6.32 4.42
N LEU A 92 1.17 -5.63 4.27
CA LEU A 92 0.21 -5.86 3.21
C LEU A 92 0.43 -4.85 2.08
N THR A 93 0.76 -5.32 0.88
CA THR A 93 0.81 -4.47 -0.31
C THR A 93 -0.46 -4.66 -1.13
N ILE A 94 -1.16 -3.56 -1.36
CA ILE A 94 -2.36 -3.46 -2.18
C ILE A 94 -2.09 -2.58 -3.39
N ARG A 95 -2.80 -2.82 -4.50
CA ARG A 95 -2.79 -1.93 -5.66
C ARG A 95 -4.04 -1.08 -5.70
N LEU A 96 -3.84 0.22 -5.80
CA LEU A 96 -4.89 1.20 -6.05
C LEU A 96 -4.94 1.54 -7.53
N SER A 97 -6.15 1.65 -8.09
CA SER A 97 -6.44 2.18 -9.42
C SER A 97 -7.03 3.58 -9.32
N LEU A 98 -7.31 4.19 -10.46
CA LEU A 98 -7.95 5.51 -10.56
C LEU A 98 -7.13 6.63 -9.86
N MET A 99 -5.81 6.48 -9.75
CA MET A 99 -4.94 7.44 -9.06
C MET A 99 -4.98 8.84 -9.71
N SER A 100 -5.32 8.94 -11.00
CA SER A 100 -5.54 10.22 -11.71
C SER A 100 -6.81 10.95 -11.28
N TYR A 101 -7.73 10.29 -10.56
CA TYR A 101 -9.03 10.81 -10.12
C TYR A 101 -9.18 10.82 -8.60
N THR A 102 -8.16 10.37 -7.88
CA THR A 102 -8.17 10.26 -6.42
C THR A 102 -6.90 10.84 -5.82
N SER A 103 -7.01 11.40 -4.63
CA SER A 103 -5.88 12.03 -3.91
C SER A 103 -6.05 11.88 -2.39
N ASN A 104 -5.09 12.38 -1.61
CA ASN A 104 -5.15 12.42 -0.14
C ASN A 104 -5.45 11.06 0.52
N HIS A 105 -4.83 9.99 -0.02
CA HIS A 105 -5.02 8.65 0.53
C HIS A 105 -4.46 8.55 1.95
N SER A 106 -5.29 8.01 2.85
CA SER A 106 -4.92 7.77 4.25
C SER A 106 -5.42 6.40 4.69
N PHE A 107 -4.66 5.74 5.57
CA PHE A 107 -4.98 4.38 6.00
C PHE A 107 -4.86 4.24 7.52
N TRP A 108 -5.70 3.39 8.07
CA TRP A 108 -5.69 2.94 9.47
C TRP A 108 -5.91 1.43 9.48
N VAL A 109 -5.39 0.77 10.50
CA VAL A 109 -5.43 -0.69 10.62
C VAL A 109 -5.94 -1.12 12.00
N GLN A 110 -6.60 -2.27 12.05
CA GLN A 110 -6.98 -2.96 13.29
C GLN A 110 -6.99 -4.47 13.06
N ASN A 111 -6.86 -5.28 14.12
CA ASN A 111 -7.22 -6.69 14.02
C ASN A 111 -8.74 -6.85 13.89
N VAL A 112 -9.16 -7.94 13.28
CA VAL A 112 -10.57 -8.34 13.30
C VAL A 112 -11.02 -8.53 14.75
N GLY A 113 -12.11 -7.86 15.14
CA GLY A 113 -12.66 -7.88 16.49
C GLY A 113 -12.17 -6.77 17.42
N ASP A 114 -11.12 -6.04 17.06
CA ASP A 114 -10.70 -4.86 17.82
C ASP A 114 -11.66 -3.68 17.60
N SER A 115 -11.69 -2.74 18.53
CA SER A 115 -12.52 -1.52 18.43
C SER A 115 -11.72 -0.26 18.10
N GLY A 116 -10.41 -0.32 18.11
CA GLY A 116 -9.52 0.83 17.89
C GLY A 116 -8.79 0.78 16.57
N TRP A 117 -8.47 1.94 16.02
CA TRP A 117 -7.67 2.11 14.81
C TRP A 117 -6.27 2.59 15.16
N SER A 118 -5.27 2.05 14.48
CA SER A 118 -3.87 2.48 14.56
C SER A 118 -3.43 3.04 13.22
N SER A 119 -2.58 4.08 13.25
CA SER A 119 -1.93 4.61 12.04
C SER A 119 -0.74 3.72 11.69
N PRO A 120 -0.73 3.07 10.52
CA PRO A 120 0.36 2.20 10.10
C PRO A 120 1.55 2.97 9.53
N ALA A 121 2.72 2.31 9.45
CA ALA A 121 3.76 2.72 8.52
C ALA A 121 3.30 2.42 7.09
N LEU A 122 3.56 3.36 6.18
CA LEU A 122 3.13 3.31 4.78
C LEU A 122 4.31 3.57 3.83
N GLY A 123 4.26 2.94 2.66
CA GLY A 123 5.20 3.21 1.58
C GLY A 123 4.60 2.89 0.21
N VAL A 124 4.92 3.69 -0.80
CA VAL A 124 4.63 3.35 -2.20
C VAL A 124 5.76 2.49 -2.72
N THR A 125 5.44 1.28 -3.20
CA THR A 125 6.40 0.27 -3.66
C THR A 125 6.42 0.11 -5.17
N GLY A 126 5.42 0.67 -5.86
CA GLY A 126 5.31 0.64 -7.31
C GLY A 126 4.30 1.65 -7.83
N ASN A 127 4.47 2.03 -9.09
CA ASN A 127 3.51 2.82 -9.84
C ASN A 127 3.37 2.20 -11.24
N GLY A 128 2.18 2.27 -11.80
CA GLY A 128 1.89 1.73 -13.11
C GLY A 128 0.66 2.38 -13.73
N THR A 129 0.10 1.73 -14.72
CA THR A 129 -1.12 2.15 -15.39
C THR A 129 -1.98 0.93 -15.72
N ASP A 130 -3.28 1.10 -15.70
CA ASP A 130 -4.27 0.14 -16.20
C ASP A 130 -5.23 0.80 -17.20
N ASN A 131 -6.32 0.13 -17.54
CA ASN A 131 -7.32 0.67 -18.46
C ASN A 131 -8.09 1.88 -17.87
N ASN A 132 -8.01 2.11 -16.56
CA ASN A 132 -8.69 3.18 -15.84
C ASN A 132 -7.75 4.35 -15.51
N GLY A 133 -6.46 4.27 -15.86
CA GLY A 133 -5.46 5.31 -15.65
C GLY A 133 -4.28 4.86 -14.80
N GLU A 134 -3.78 5.76 -13.97
CA GLU A 134 -2.63 5.50 -13.11
C GLU A 134 -2.97 4.57 -11.95
N THR A 135 -2.00 3.72 -11.57
CA THR A 135 -2.07 2.82 -10.41
C THR A 135 -0.91 3.05 -9.47
N ALA A 136 -1.10 2.73 -8.19
CA ALA A 136 -0.03 2.75 -7.19
C ALA A 136 -0.11 1.50 -6.31
N ASP A 137 1.05 0.90 -6.04
CA ASP A 137 1.20 -0.17 -5.05
C ASP A 137 1.57 0.44 -3.72
N VAL A 138 0.75 0.21 -2.70
CA VAL A 138 0.91 0.76 -1.36
C VAL A 138 1.15 -0.36 -0.37
N CYS A 139 2.33 -0.36 0.25
CA CYS A 139 2.70 -1.26 1.33
C CYS A 139 2.27 -0.66 2.67
N ILE A 140 1.53 -1.42 3.46
CA ILE A 140 0.89 -1.02 4.72
C ILE A 140 1.33 -1.99 5.81
N GLN A 141 1.96 -1.52 6.88
CA GLN A 141 2.21 -2.36 8.03
C GLN A 141 0.89 -2.69 8.73
N VAL A 142 0.57 -3.99 8.86
CA VAL A 142 -0.68 -4.47 9.46
C VAL A 142 -0.41 -5.25 10.74
N PRO A 143 -1.36 -5.32 11.69
CA PRO A 143 -1.13 -5.99 12.98
C PRO A 143 -1.04 -7.51 12.85
N SER A 144 -1.69 -8.11 11.86
CA SER A 144 -1.67 -9.56 11.59
C SER A 144 -2.24 -9.85 10.19
N GLU A 145 -2.24 -11.12 9.78
CA GLU A 145 -2.96 -11.59 8.61
C GLU A 145 -4.48 -11.45 8.73
N ASN A 146 -5.03 -11.43 9.96
CA ASN A 146 -6.45 -11.28 10.23
C ASN A 146 -6.76 -9.82 10.62
N CYS A 147 -6.67 -8.92 9.67
CA CYS A 147 -6.80 -7.48 9.89
C CYS A 147 -7.88 -6.85 9.00
N VAL A 148 -8.30 -5.66 9.40
CA VAL A 148 -9.10 -4.75 8.58
C VAL A 148 -8.29 -3.48 8.36
N VAL A 149 -8.25 -3.02 7.12
CA VAL A 149 -7.69 -1.73 6.74
C VAL A 149 -8.85 -0.79 6.43
N ARG A 150 -8.88 0.36 7.07
CA ARG A 150 -9.77 1.48 6.78
C ARG A 150 -9.01 2.45 5.89
N GLY A 151 -9.57 2.79 4.74
CA GLY A 151 -9.03 3.78 3.83
C GLY A 151 -9.88 5.04 3.78
N SER A 152 -9.25 6.16 3.44
CA SER A 152 -9.91 7.39 3.02
C SER A 152 -9.19 7.90 1.79
N MET A 153 -9.94 8.36 0.79
CA MET A 153 -9.40 8.99 -0.41
C MET A 153 -10.32 10.15 -0.83
N TYR A 154 -9.72 11.24 -1.28
CA TYR A 154 -10.48 12.30 -1.93
C TYR A 154 -10.78 11.90 -3.37
N VAL A 155 -12.04 11.97 -3.76
CA VAL A 155 -12.52 11.58 -5.11
C VAL A 155 -12.87 12.85 -5.88
N GLU A 156 -12.01 13.21 -6.83
CA GLU A 156 -12.10 14.46 -7.60
C GLU A 156 -13.49 14.69 -8.26
N PRO A 157 -14.09 13.69 -8.96
CA PRO A 157 -15.40 13.88 -9.56
C PRO A 157 -16.53 14.07 -8.53
N MET A 158 -16.34 13.64 -7.30
CA MET A 158 -17.33 13.77 -6.22
C MET A 158 -17.10 15.02 -5.36
N GLY A 159 -15.90 15.60 -5.42
CA GLY A 159 -15.50 16.77 -4.63
C GLY A 159 -15.49 16.54 -3.13
N ARG A 160 -15.26 15.27 -2.68
CA ARG A 160 -15.27 14.91 -1.26
C ARG A 160 -14.42 13.69 -0.96
N ASP A 161 -14.09 13.52 0.30
CA ASP A 161 -13.48 12.28 0.79
C ASP A 161 -14.50 11.14 0.81
N VAL A 162 -14.00 9.93 0.54
CA VAL A 162 -14.74 8.67 0.64
C VAL A 162 -14.02 7.75 1.59
N ILE A 163 -14.77 7.20 2.56
CA ILE A 163 -14.28 6.22 3.51
C ILE A 163 -14.65 4.82 3.02
N PHE A 164 -13.68 3.92 3.04
CA PHE A 164 -13.83 2.54 2.63
C PHE A 164 -13.01 1.60 3.51
N TYR A 165 -13.20 0.31 3.32
CA TYR A 165 -12.48 -0.74 4.05
C TYR A 165 -11.97 -1.79 3.07
N LEU A 166 -10.99 -2.54 3.51
CA LEU A 166 -10.56 -3.78 2.87
C LEU A 166 -10.04 -4.76 3.92
N TYR A 167 -10.06 -6.03 3.57
CA TYR A 167 -9.42 -7.08 4.35
C TYR A 167 -8.82 -8.14 3.43
N PRO A 168 -7.68 -8.75 3.80
CA PRO A 168 -7.07 -9.85 3.05
C PRO A 168 -7.62 -11.20 3.47
N SER A 169 -7.58 -12.18 2.54
CA SER A 169 -7.87 -13.60 2.80
C SER A 169 -7.15 -14.51 1.79
N ASP A 170 -7.36 -15.81 1.89
CA ASP A 170 -6.96 -16.81 0.90
C ASP A 170 -5.48 -16.73 0.52
N TYR A 171 -4.61 -16.88 1.51
CA TYR A 171 -3.17 -16.76 1.38
C TYR A 171 -2.57 -17.96 0.65
N THR A 172 -1.81 -17.69 -0.40
CA THR A 172 -1.03 -18.70 -1.15
C THR A 172 0.45 -18.34 -1.09
N ALA A 173 1.30 -19.30 -0.70
CA ALA A 173 2.73 -19.05 -0.59
C ALA A 173 3.35 -18.59 -1.91
N GLY A 174 4.21 -17.60 -1.83
CA GLY A 174 4.90 -16.98 -2.94
C GLY A 174 4.17 -15.75 -3.48
N ASN A 175 4.85 -15.00 -4.34
CA ASN A 175 4.30 -13.84 -5.06
C ASN A 175 3.98 -14.25 -6.50
N SER A 176 2.70 -14.38 -6.82
CA SER A 176 2.21 -14.64 -8.17
C SER A 176 1.71 -13.38 -8.88
N THR A 177 1.93 -12.20 -8.28
CA THR A 177 1.57 -10.90 -8.84
C THR A 177 2.76 -10.21 -9.49
N ASP A 178 2.53 -9.08 -10.15
CA ASP A 178 3.56 -8.17 -10.64
C ASP A 178 3.95 -7.07 -9.63
N MET A 179 3.35 -7.08 -8.43
CA MET A 179 3.72 -6.17 -7.33
C MET A 179 5.05 -6.57 -6.71
N ASN A 180 5.83 -5.58 -6.29
CA ASN A 180 7.13 -5.79 -5.66
C ASN A 180 6.97 -6.12 -4.17
N ALA A 181 7.52 -7.27 -3.74
CA ALA A 181 7.83 -7.51 -2.34
C ALA A 181 9.09 -6.71 -1.98
N THR A 182 9.00 -5.82 -1.00
CA THR A 182 10.07 -4.86 -0.67
C THR A 182 10.61 -5.01 0.74
N ILE A 183 9.92 -5.75 1.59
CA ILE A 183 10.25 -5.90 3.01
C ILE A 183 11.05 -7.17 3.26
N VAL A 184 10.65 -8.29 2.65
CA VAL A 184 11.32 -9.57 2.86
C VAL A 184 12.08 -10.01 1.63
N THR A 185 13.29 -10.54 1.83
CA THR A 185 13.99 -11.33 0.83
C THR A 185 13.59 -12.79 1.03
N SER A 186 12.94 -13.38 0.03
CA SER A 186 12.62 -14.81 0.08
C SER A 186 13.89 -15.63 0.27
N ALA A 187 14.03 -16.26 1.40
CA ALA A 187 15.17 -17.11 1.71
C ALA A 187 15.14 -18.46 0.94
N SER A 188 14.16 -18.69 0.06
CA SER A 188 14.10 -19.91 -0.76
C SER A 188 13.18 -19.75 -1.96
N GLY A 189 13.76 -19.92 -3.15
CA GLY A 189 13.01 -20.29 -4.35
C GLY A 189 13.18 -19.33 -5.52
N SER A 190 14.25 -19.60 -6.30
CA SER A 190 14.34 -19.35 -7.74
C SER A 190 13.45 -18.21 -8.30
N GLY A 191 13.81 -16.98 -7.99
CA GLY A 191 13.29 -15.80 -8.66
C GLY A 191 14.34 -15.31 -9.64
N THR A 192 14.04 -15.36 -10.91
CA THR A 192 14.85 -14.82 -12.00
C THR A 192 15.14 -13.34 -11.73
N SER A 193 16.39 -13.02 -11.41
CA SER A 193 16.89 -11.66 -11.38
C SER A 193 16.84 -11.12 -12.80
N ALA A 194 15.96 -10.18 -13.05
CA ALA A 194 16.00 -9.37 -14.27
C ALA A 194 17.12 -8.34 -14.13
N SER A 195 18.35 -8.77 -14.46
CA SER A 195 19.45 -7.86 -14.74
C SER A 195 19.20 -7.22 -16.09
N GLY A 196 19.05 -5.92 -16.13
CA GLY A 196 18.94 -5.18 -17.37
C GLY A 196 20.21 -5.23 -18.20
N ALA A 197 20.07 -5.64 -19.44
CA ALA A 197 21.00 -5.24 -20.51
C ALA A 197 20.24 -5.20 -21.83
N ALA A 198 20.31 -4.06 -22.47
CA ALA A 198 19.80 -3.77 -23.79
C ALA A 198 20.53 -4.60 -24.86
N ALA A 199 19.82 -5.07 -25.88
CA ALA A 199 20.16 -4.83 -27.30
C ALA A 199 19.28 -5.65 -28.27
N ALA A 200 18.63 -4.93 -29.14
CA ALA A 200 18.47 -5.10 -30.59
C ALA A 200 17.99 -6.45 -31.18
N GLY A 201 16.87 -6.35 -31.89
CA GLY A 201 16.73 -6.86 -33.26
C GLY A 201 16.02 -8.18 -33.48
N GLY A 202 14.91 -8.12 -34.25
CA GLY A 202 14.58 -9.24 -35.14
C GLY A 202 13.11 -9.65 -35.22
N THR A 203 12.40 -8.99 -36.10
CA THR A 203 11.37 -9.51 -37.04
C THR A 203 10.57 -10.77 -36.73
N GLY A 204 9.23 -10.61 -36.74
CA GLY A 204 8.33 -11.41 -37.57
C GLY A 204 7.58 -12.56 -36.94
N SER A 205 6.29 -12.45 -36.87
CA SER A 205 5.31 -13.30 -37.55
C SER A 205 3.99 -13.40 -36.82
N THR A 206 3.00 -12.95 -37.52
CA THR A 206 1.56 -13.26 -37.60
C THR A 206 1.04 -14.51 -36.90
N GLY A 207 -0.10 -14.35 -36.19
CA GLY A 207 -0.93 -15.46 -35.74
C GLY A 207 -2.24 -14.97 -35.09
N SER A 208 -3.22 -14.85 -35.89
CA SER A 208 -4.66 -14.86 -35.87
C SER A 208 -5.38 -15.45 -34.65
N GLY A 209 -6.36 -14.71 -34.10
CA GLY A 209 -7.74 -15.14 -33.93
C GLY A 209 -8.12 -15.84 -32.63
N SER A 210 -8.97 -15.20 -31.82
CA SER A 210 -10.32 -15.69 -31.58
C SER A 210 -11.06 -14.78 -30.62
N SER A 211 -12.17 -14.28 -31.08
CA SER A 211 -13.19 -13.55 -30.32
C SER A 211 -13.93 -14.50 -29.37
N GLY A 212 -14.03 -14.15 -28.10
CA GLY A 212 -14.91 -14.77 -27.13
C GLY A 212 -15.78 -13.71 -26.47
N SER A 213 -17.00 -13.59 -26.95
CA SER A 213 -18.08 -12.81 -26.32
C SER A 213 -18.51 -13.49 -25.02
N GLY A 214 -18.32 -12.85 -23.90
CA GLY A 214 -18.82 -13.28 -22.59
C GLY A 214 -19.83 -12.27 -22.06
N THR A 215 -21.09 -12.65 -22.09
CA THR A 215 -22.25 -11.95 -21.52
C THR A 215 -22.05 -11.71 -20.03
N GLY A 216 -22.12 -10.43 -19.61
CA GLY A 216 -22.09 -10.03 -18.21
C GLY A 216 -23.36 -10.50 -17.47
N THR A 217 -23.14 -11.26 -16.43
CA THR A 217 -24.17 -11.57 -15.45
C THR A 217 -24.07 -10.53 -14.33
N ALA A 218 -25.16 -9.80 -14.10
CA ALA A 218 -25.31 -8.87 -12.99
C ALA A 218 -25.14 -9.63 -11.66
N GLY A 219 -24.01 -9.44 -10.99
CA GLY A 219 -23.77 -9.99 -9.67
C GLY A 219 -24.60 -9.24 -8.63
N THR A 220 -25.52 -9.93 -7.97
CA THR A 220 -26.17 -9.48 -6.74
C THR A 220 -25.09 -9.17 -5.72
N GLY A 221 -24.99 -7.89 -5.33
CA GLY A 221 -24.02 -7.40 -4.37
C GLY A 221 -24.08 -8.17 -3.05
N ARG A 222 -23.10 -9.01 -2.82
CA ARG A 222 -22.92 -9.66 -1.53
C ARG A 222 -22.24 -8.63 -0.61
N ARG A 223 -22.87 -8.35 0.54
CA ARG A 223 -22.25 -7.52 1.58
C ARG A 223 -20.94 -8.18 2.00
N CYS A 224 -19.88 -7.39 2.06
CA CYS A 224 -18.60 -7.83 2.58
C CYS A 224 -18.75 -8.32 4.02
N ARG A 225 -18.21 -9.48 4.33
CA ARG A 225 -18.18 -10.01 5.69
C ARG A 225 -16.88 -10.78 5.88
N ALA A 226 -16.01 -10.30 6.76
CA ALA A 226 -14.85 -11.06 7.21
C ALA A 226 -15.35 -12.19 8.13
N ALA A 227 -14.81 -13.39 7.94
CA ALA A 227 -15.06 -14.49 8.87
C ALA A 227 -14.32 -14.16 10.17
N ALA A 228 -15.06 -14.11 11.27
CA ALA A 228 -14.50 -14.13 12.60
C ALA A 228 -14.44 -15.63 13.00
N ASP A 229 -13.26 -16.21 12.95
CA ASP A 229 -12.95 -17.49 13.63
C ASP A 229 -12.24 -17.20 14.95
#